data_81f6d7b36d64c2e80c5ff8de568a44f5
#
_entry.id   81f6d7b36d64c2e80c5ff8de568a44f5
#
_cell.length_a   1.000
_cell.length_b   1.000
_cell.length_c   1.000
_cell.angle_alpha   90.00
_cell.angle_beta   90.00
_cell.angle_gamma   90.00
#
_symmetry.space_group_name_H-M   'P 1'
#
loop_
_entity.id
_entity.type
_entity.pdbx_description
1 polymer ?
#
loop_
_entity_poly.entity_id
_entity_poly.type
_entity_poly.pdbx_seq_one_letter_code
_entity_poly.pdbx_strand_id
1 'polypeptide(L)'
;MYSLVIGVLAAIGLAILVLAMKMSDITQGVYTRDGAEYQAAVTSRIRPVGQVYRSGEEHASDSPTVETHAELEPVAAAMSGPQVYNTACLACHGAGIGGAPILGDTAQWVERISQGADTLKQHAIQGFTGSSGYMPPKGGRIDLSDDEVAAAVDYMVAEAQ
;
A
#
# COMPACT_ATOMS: atom_id res chain seq x y z
N MET A 1 -26.53 15.14 47.41
CA MET A 1 -26.44 15.24 45.93
C MET A 1 -25.01 15.38 45.42
N TYR A 2 -24.18 16.29 45.99
CA TYR A 2 -22.78 16.46 45.53
C TYR A 2 -21.90 15.21 45.64
N SER A 3 -22.03 14.44 46.73
CA SER A 3 -21.25 13.20 46.92
C SER A 3 -21.57 12.12 45.89
N LEU A 4 -22.80 12.06 45.43
CA LEU A 4 -23.22 11.12 44.40
C LEU A 4 -22.64 11.51 43.01
N VAL A 5 -22.65 12.81 42.69
CA VAL A 5 -22.06 13.34 41.46
C VAL A 5 -20.55 13.12 41.44
N ILE A 6 -19.85 13.39 42.53
CA ILE A 6 -18.41 13.15 42.64
C ILE A 6 -18.08 11.65 42.50
N GLY A 7 -18.89 10.78 43.11
CA GLY A 7 -18.71 9.32 42.99
C GLY A 7 -18.87 8.83 41.56
N VAL A 8 -19.86 9.34 40.83
CA VAL A 8 -20.07 8.99 39.40
C VAL A 8 -18.92 9.49 38.52
N LEU A 9 -18.47 10.74 38.74
CA LEU A 9 -17.34 11.29 37.99
C LEU A 9 -16.04 10.53 38.24
N ALA A 10 -15.80 10.13 39.48
CA ALA A 10 -14.63 9.32 39.86
C ALA A 10 -14.68 7.92 39.18
N ALA A 11 -15.88 7.30 39.17
CA ALA A 11 -16.05 6.00 38.49
C ALA A 11 -15.83 6.08 36.98
N ILE A 12 -16.33 7.13 36.32
CA ILE A 12 -16.11 7.38 34.89
C ILE A 12 -14.62 7.63 34.63
N GLY A 13 -13.95 8.44 35.47
CA GLY A 13 -12.51 8.69 35.33
C GLY A 13 -11.69 7.41 35.44
N LEU A 14 -12.03 6.54 36.41
CA LEU A 14 -11.38 5.23 36.55
C LEU A 14 -11.62 4.32 35.35
N ALA A 15 -12.83 4.30 34.82
CA ALA A 15 -13.16 3.51 33.62
C ALA A 15 -12.38 3.98 32.39
N ILE A 16 -12.27 5.29 32.16
CA ILE A 16 -11.47 5.86 31.07
C ILE A 16 -9.98 5.52 31.26
N LEU A 17 -9.45 5.59 32.49
CA LEU A 17 -8.06 5.22 32.76
C LEU A 17 -7.78 3.75 32.43
N VAL A 18 -8.68 2.85 32.85
CA VAL A 18 -8.55 1.41 32.54
C VAL A 18 -8.63 1.14 31.05
N LEU A 19 -9.55 1.84 30.36
CA LEU A 19 -9.66 1.73 28.89
C LEU A 19 -8.40 2.22 28.18
N ALA A 20 -7.84 3.34 28.63
CA ALA A 20 -6.60 3.90 28.06
C ALA A 20 -5.41 2.95 28.26
N MET A 21 -5.28 2.34 29.44
CA MET A 21 -4.24 1.34 29.70
C MET A 21 -4.42 0.10 28.80
N LYS A 22 -5.65 -0.40 28.64
CA LYS A 22 -5.94 -1.53 27.75
C LYS A 22 -5.67 -1.22 26.29
N MET A 23 -6.03 -0.05 25.82
CA MET A 23 -5.71 0.38 24.46
C MET A 23 -4.21 0.55 24.25
N SER A 24 -3.48 1.05 25.26
CA SER A 24 -2.02 1.15 25.19
C SER A 24 -1.37 -0.22 25.02
N ASP A 25 -1.80 -1.22 25.79
CA ASP A 25 -1.26 -2.58 25.69
C ASP A 25 -1.48 -3.21 24.30
N ILE A 26 -2.67 -3.00 23.73
CA ILE A 26 -3.03 -3.51 22.39
C ILE A 26 -2.22 -2.78 21.30
N THR A 27 -2.03 -1.47 21.44
CA THR A 27 -1.36 -0.66 20.42
C THR A 27 0.16 -0.82 20.46
N GLN A 28 0.75 -0.94 21.65
CA GLN A 28 2.19 -1.12 21.80
C GLN A 28 2.66 -2.50 21.35
N GLY A 29 1.83 -3.54 21.45
CA GLY A 29 2.13 -4.87 20.92
C GLY A 29 2.36 -4.90 19.41
N VAL A 30 1.77 -3.96 18.68
CA VAL A 30 1.91 -3.85 17.20
C VAL A 30 3.18 -3.09 16.81
N TYR A 31 3.71 -2.22 17.67
CA TYR A 31 4.83 -1.32 17.34
C TYR A 31 6.16 -1.69 18.00
N THR A 32 6.24 -2.78 18.74
CA THR A 32 7.51 -3.19 19.35
C THR A 32 8.41 -3.82 18.28
N ARG A 33 9.34 -3.02 17.75
CA ARG A 33 10.45 -3.50 16.88
C ARG A 33 11.26 -4.63 17.51
N ASP A 34 11.13 -4.80 18.80
CA ASP A 34 11.84 -5.82 19.59
C ASP A 34 11.04 -7.13 19.72
N GLY A 35 9.83 -7.22 19.17
CA GLY A 35 9.05 -8.45 19.13
C GLY A 35 9.79 -9.53 18.33
N ALA A 36 9.94 -10.72 18.91
CA ALA A 36 10.65 -11.84 18.27
C ALA A 36 10.08 -12.17 16.87
N GLU A 37 8.79 -12.06 16.69
CA GLU A 37 8.11 -12.26 15.41
C GLU A 37 8.50 -11.21 14.36
N TYR A 38 8.56 -9.92 14.75
CA TYR A 38 9.02 -8.85 13.86
C TYR A 38 10.49 -9.07 13.47
N GLN A 39 11.35 -9.38 14.42
CA GLN A 39 12.77 -9.64 14.16
C GLN A 39 12.96 -10.88 13.26
N ALA A 40 12.18 -11.94 13.45
CA ALA A 40 12.20 -13.11 12.58
C ALA A 40 11.77 -12.75 11.15
N ALA A 41 10.71 -11.95 10.99
CA ALA A 41 10.23 -11.50 9.70
C ALA A 41 11.25 -10.58 8.98
N VAL A 42 11.91 -9.67 9.71
CA VAL A 42 12.99 -8.86 9.16
C VAL A 42 14.18 -9.72 8.74
N THR A 43 14.62 -10.63 9.60
CA THR A 43 15.75 -11.53 9.32
C THR A 43 15.51 -12.39 8.09
N SER A 44 14.28 -12.90 7.92
CA SER A 44 13.91 -13.66 6.73
C SER A 44 13.99 -12.87 5.44
N ARG A 45 13.59 -11.58 5.49
CA ARG A 45 13.60 -10.67 4.32
C ARG A 45 15.00 -10.22 3.92
N ILE A 46 15.90 -10.04 4.89
CA ILE A 46 17.27 -9.58 4.62
C ILE A 46 18.28 -10.73 4.57
N ARG A 47 17.83 -11.98 4.61
CA ARG A 47 18.72 -13.13 4.49
C ARG A 47 19.46 -13.06 3.16
N PRO A 48 20.81 -13.07 3.17
CA PRO A 48 21.58 -13.07 1.92
C PRO A 48 21.26 -14.31 1.10
N VAL A 49 21.10 -14.13 -0.21
CA VAL A 49 20.76 -15.21 -1.17
C VAL A 49 21.95 -16.16 -1.40
N GLY A 50 23.13 -15.83 -0.88
CA GLY A 50 24.34 -16.66 -0.98
C GLY A 50 25.29 -16.43 0.17
N GLN A 51 26.17 -17.37 0.40
CA GLN A 51 27.27 -17.25 1.34
C GLN A 51 28.58 -17.02 0.58
N VAL A 52 29.36 -16.04 1.01
CA VAL A 52 30.69 -15.79 0.47
C VAL A 52 31.67 -16.51 1.37
N TYR A 53 32.31 -17.53 0.83
CA TYR A 53 33.34 -18.28 1.53
C TYR A 53 34.72 -17.64 1.31
N ARG A 54 35.48 -17.48 2.37
CA ARG A 54 36.89 -17.07 2.28
C ARG A 54 37.77 -18.29 2.03
N SER A 55 38.77 -18.11 1.19
CA SER A 55 39.77 -19.15 0.90
C SER A 55 40.46 -19.59 2.20
N GLY A 56 40.25 -20.85 2.63
CA GLY A 56 40.80 -21.41 3.86
C GLY A 56 39.80 -21.80 4.94
N GLU A 57 38.50 -21.57 4.76
CA GLU A 57 37.48 -22.13 5.67
C GLU A 57 37.06 -23.54 5.20
N GLU A 58 37.16 -24.52 6.13
CA GLU A 58 36.66 -25.86 5.87
C GLU A 58 35.16 -25.86 5.73
N HIS A 59 34.68 -26.30 4.56
CA HIS A 59 33.25 -26.46 4.30
C HIS A 59 32.70 -27.61 5.14
N ALA A 60 32.00 -27.29 6.21
CA ALA A 60 31.00 -28.21 6.72
C ALA A 60 29.97 -28.39 5.63
N SER A 61 29.86 -29.60 5.09
CA SER A 61 28.97 -30.01 4.01
C SER A 61 27.50 -29.88 4.45
N ASP A 62 27.00 -28.69 4.52
CA ASP A 62 25.57 -28.39 4.38
C ASP A 62 25.35 -27.69 3.03
N SER A 63 25.62 -28.45 1.97
CA SER A 63 24.97 -28.20 0.70
C SER A 63 23.47 -28.40 0.94
N PRO A 64 22.65 -27.38 0.96
CA PRO A 64 21.24 -27.60 0.73
C PRO A 64 21.17 -28.25 -0.64
N THR A 65 20.74 -29.51 -0.66
CA THR A 65 20.24 -30.15 -1.88
C THR A 65 19.35 -29.10 -2.52
N VAL A 66 19.76 -28.60 -3.68
CA VAL A 66 18.89 -27.80 -4.53
C VAL A 66 17.82 -28.79 -5.00
N GLU A 67 16.83 -29.00 -4.14
CA GLU A 67 15.56 -29.47 -4.61
C GLU A 67 15.06 -28.36 -5.52
N THR A 68 15.08 -28.67 -6.80
CA THR A 68 14.44 -27.90 -7.86
C THR A 68 12.93 -27.94 -7.59
N HIS A 69 12.50 -27.31 -6.52
CA HIS A 69 11.16 -26.80 -6.44
C HIS A 69 11.17 -25.51 -7.30
N ALA A 70 10.98 -25.71 -8.58
CA ALA A 70 10.23 -24.77 -9.38
C ALA A 70 8.78 -24.82 -8.86
N GLU A 71 8.59 -24.56 -7.59
CA GLU A 71 7.35 -24.03 -7.06
C GLU A 71 7.34 -22.59 -7.56
N LEU A 72 6.62 -22.41 -8.66
CA LEU A 72 6.17 -21.12 -9.09
C LEU A 72 5.52 -20.50 -7.84
N GLU A 73 6.26 -19.62 -7.14
CA GLU A 73 5.65 -18.69 -6.23
C GLU A 73 4.38 -18.22 -6.95
N PRO A 74 3.20 -18.28 -6.33
CA PRO A 74 2.02 -17.76 -6.97
C PRO A 74 2.35 -16.31 -7.30
N VAL A 75 2.55 -16.04 -8.60
CA VAL A 75 2.70 -14.68 -9.11
C VAL A 75 1.48 -13.97 -8.53
N ALA A 76 1.71 -13.04 -7.61
CA ALA A 76 0.63 -12.34 -6.94
C ALA A 76 -0.32 -11.90 -8.04
N ALA A 77 -1.55 -12.40 -8.01
CA ALA A 77 -2.48 -12.19 -9.11
C ALA A 77 -2.56 -10.70 -9.36
N ALA A 78 -2.32 -10.26 -10.58
CA ALA A 78 -2.30 -8.86 -10.94
C ALA A 78 -3.58 -8.18 -10.42
N MET A 79 -3.44 -7.03 -9.81
CA MET A 79 -4.58 -6.31 -9.26
C MET A 79 -5.51 -5.86 -10.38
N SER A 80 -6.81 -5.99 -10.16
CA SER A 80 -7.81 -5.48 -11.09
C SER A 80 -7.85 -3.94 -11.09
N GLY A 81 -8.36 -3.33 -12.16
CA GLY A 81 -8.48 -1.88 -12.29
C GLY A 81 -9.09 -1.18 -11.07
N PRO A 82 -10.26 -1.62 -10.55
CA PRO A 82 -10.85 -1.06 -9.32
C PRO A 82 -9.95 -1.22 -8.09
N GLN A 83 -9.20 -2.31 -7.96
CA GLN A 83 -8.30 -2.52 -6.83
C GLN A 83 -7.11 -1.54 -6.90
N VAL A 84 -6.52 -1.37 -8.09
CA VAL A 84 -5.44 -0.39 -8.30
C VAL A 84 -5.96 1.04 -8.06
N TYR A 85 -7.14 1.38 -8.59
CA TYR A 85 -7.76 2.67 -8.33
C TYR A 85 -7.87 2.95 -6.83
N ASN A 86 -8.44 2.02 -6.06
CA ASN A 86 -8.65 2.19 -4.63
C ASN A 86 -7.35 2.32 -3.82
N THR A 87 -6.27 1.68 -4.27
CA THR A 87 -5.00 1.64 -3.52
C THR A 87 -4.00 2.71 -3.93
N ALA A 88 -4.07 3.19 -5.17
CA ALA A 88 -3.06 4.10 -5.73
C ALA A 88 -3.64 5.44 -6.23
N CYS A 89 -4.87 5.46 -6.75
CA CYS A 89 -5.41 6.61 -7.50
C CYS A 89 -6.42 7.42 -6.70
N LEU A 90 -7.18 6.75 -5.81
CA LEU A 90 -8.30 7.34 -5.05
C LEU A 90 -7.90 8.58 -4.27
N ALA A 91 -6.69 8.62 -3.72
CA ALA A 91 -6.22 9.73 -2.89
C ALA A 91 -6.33 11.08 -3.62
N CYS A 92 -6.04 11.12 -4.92
CA CYS A 92 -6.14 12.33 -5.74
C CYS A 92 -7.44 12.37 -6.55
N HIS A 93 -7.78 11.27 -7.22
CA HIS A 93 -8.91 11.20 -8.15
C HIS A 93 -10.28 11.00 -7.48
N GLY A 94 -10.32 10.73 -6.17
CA GLY A 94 -11.56 10.68 -5.41
C GLY A 94 -12.07 12.06 -5.01
N ALA A 95 -11.16 13.00 -4.73
CA ALA A 95 -11.49 14.35 -4.23
C ALA A 95 -10.98 15.49 -5.11
N GLY A 96 -10.35 15.22 -6.26
CA GLY A 96 -9.83 16.23 -7.17
C GLY A 96 -8.57 16.95 -6.67
N ILE A 97 -7.79 16.31 -5.81
CA ILE A 97 -6.58 16.90 -5.21
C ILE A 97 -5.54 17.18 -6.30
N GLY A 98 -4.94 18.38 -6.25
CA GLY A 98 -3.90 18.76 -7.20
C GLY A 98 -4.39 18.94 -8.64
N GLY A 99 -5.69 19.15 -8.87
CA GLY A 99 -6.28 19.28 -10.19
C GLY A 99 -6.54 17.94 -10.90
N ALA A 100 -6.50 16.82 -10.16
CA ALA A 100 -6.84 15.51 -10.68
C ALA A 100 -8.32 15.44 -11.06
N PRO A 101 -8.69 14.88 -12.23
CA PRO A 101 -10.10 14.71 -12.58
C PRO A 101 -10.75 13.69 -11.66
N ILE A 102 -11.92 14.03 -11.12
CA ILE A 102 -12.66 13.20 -10.18
C ILE A 102 -13.28 12.01 -10.92
N LEU A 103 -13.24 10.83 -10.32
CA LEU A 103 -13.88 9.64 -10.87
C LEU A 103 -15.37 9.87 -11.08
N GLY A 104 -15.89 9.52 -12.27
CA GLY A 104 -17.31 9.66 -12.60
C GLY A 104 -17.74 11.08 -12.99
N ASP A 105 -16.87 12.08 -12.90
CA ASP A 105 -17.20 13.44 -13.37
C ASP A 105 -17.02 13.57 -14.89
N THR A 106 -18.06 13.24 -15.63
CA THR A 106 -18.04 13.26 -17.10
C THR A 106 -17.54 14.59 -17.66
N ALA A 107 -17.88 15.72 -17.03
CA ALA A 107 -17.48 17.05 -17.54
C ALA A 107 -15.95 17.23 -17.49
N GLN A 108 -15.31 16.72 -16.46
CA GLN A 108 -13.86 16.78 -16.33
C GLN A 108 -13.14 15.76 -17.22
N TRP A 109 -13.81 14.67 -17.61
CA TRP A 109 -13.20 13.59 -18.36
C TRP A 109 -13.40 13.69 -19.89
N VAL A 110 -14.43 14.37 -20.38
CA VAL A 110 -14.77 14.41 -21.80
C VAL A 110 -13.59 14.84 -22.69
N GLU A 111 -12.90 15.92 -22.33
CA GLU A 111 -11.75 16.41 -23.11
C GLU A 111 -10.53 15.48 -22.98
N ARG A 112 -10.37 14.82 -21.83
CA ARG A 112 -9.29 13.87 -21.61
C ARG A 112 -9.51 12.60 -22.43
N ILE A 113 -10.71 12.05 -22.39
CA ILE A 113 -11.10 10.85 -23.16
C ILE A 113 -10.94 11.07 -24.66
N SER A 114 -11.20 12.30 -25.15
CA SER A 114 -11.02 12.64 -26.56
C SER A 114 -9.58 12.52 -27.07
N GLN A 115 -8.58 12.51 -26.17
CA GLN A 115 -7.17 12.29 -26.51
C GLN A 115 -6.84 10.82 -26.84
N GLY A 116 -7.77 9.91 -26.52
CA GLY A 116 -7.61 8.48 -26.73
C GLY A 116 -7.09 7.75 -25.48
N ALA A 117 -7.53 6.51 -25.32
CA ALA A 117 -7.20 5.67 -24.17
C ALA A 117 -5.69 5.43 -24.01
N ASP A 118 -4.97 5.23 -25.10
CA ASP A 118 -3.53 4.97 -25.07
C ASP A 118 -2.75 6.18 -24.54
N THR A 119 -3.16 7.40 -24.91
CA THR A 119 -2.57 8.63 -24.38
C THR A 119 -2.79 8.74 -22.88
N LEU A 120 -4.00 8.45 -22.40
CA LEU A 120 -4.32 8.49 -20.98
C LEU A 120 -3.53 7.44 -20.18
N LYS A 121 -3.39 6.23 -20.70
CA LYS A 121 -2.56 5.17 -20.11
C LYS A 121 -1.09 5.59 -20.02
N GLN A 122 -0.56 6.17 -21.09
CA GLN A 122 0.82 6.66 -21.13
C GLN A 122 1.04 7.77 -20.09
N HIS A 123 0.12 8.72 -19.97
CA HIS A 123 0.18 9.77 -18.95
C HIS A 123 0.16 9.19 -17.53
N ALA A 124 -0.65 8.17 -17.28
CA ALA A 124 -0.71 7.54 -15.98
C ALA A 124 0.56 6.74 -15.64
N ILE A 125 1.15 6.06 -16.63
CA ILE A 125 2.36 5.26 -16.44
C ILE A 125 3.60 6.15 -16.27
N GLN A 126 3.76 7.15 -17.14
CA GLN A 126 4.97 7.97 -17.19
C GLN A 126 4.88 9.23 -16.31
N GLY A 127 3.69 9.55 -15.83
CA GLY A 127 3.39 10.82 -15.21
C GLY A 127 3.03 11.90 -16.22
N PHE A 128 2.34 12.93 -15.77
CA PHE A 128 1.88 14.01 -16.63
C PHE A 128 1.87 15.35 -15.91
N THR A 129 2.35 16.38 -16.58
CA THR A 129 2.23 17.78 -16.13
C THR A 129 1.33 18.52 -17.10
N GLY A 130 0.17 18.94 -16.64
CA GLY A 130 -0.81 19.69 -17.41
C GLY A 130 -1.10 21.06 -16.82
N SER A 131 -1.99 21.82 -17.48
CA SER A 131 -2.44 23.12 -16.99
C SER A 131 -3.18 23.05 -15.64
N SER A 132 -3.79 21.89 -15.34
CA SER A 132 -4.58 21.70 -14.11
C SER A 132 -3.73 21.19 -12.93
N GLY A 133 -2.53 20.66 -13.18
CA GLY A 133 -1.69 20.13 -12.13
C GLY A 133 -0.68 19.07 -12.60
N TYR A 134 -0.16 18.31 -11.64
CA TYR A 134 0.85 17.30 -11.85
C TYR A 134 0.37 15.93 -11.37
N MET A 135 0.49 14.92 -12.21
CA MET A 135 0.30 13.52 -11.88
C MET A 135 1.65 12.81 -11.85
N PRO A 136 2.07 12.23 -10.72
CA PRO A 136 3.30 11.46 -10.66
C PRO A 136 3.16 10.14 -11.43
N PRO A 137 4.28 9.56 -11.93
CA PRO A 137 4.28 8.26 -12.58
C PRO A 137 3.58 7.21 -11.69
N LYS A 138 2.64 6.47 -12.28
CA LYS A 138 1.89 5.39 -11.62
C LYS A 138 1.18 5.82 -10.33
N GLY A 139 0.79 7.10 -10.22
CA GLY A 139 0.21 7.63 -9.00
C GLY A 139 1.18 7.65 -7.79
N GLY A 140 2.49 7.56 -8.04
CA GLY A 140 3.54 7.44 -7.01
C GLY A 140 3.82 6.00 -6.58
N ARG A 141 3.13 5.00 -7.13
CA ARG A 141 3.30 3.56 -6.84
C ARG A 141 4.13 2.89 -7.93
N ILE A 142 5.43 3.04 -7.84
CA ILE A 142 6.39 2.49 -8.83
C ILE A 142 6.46 0.95 -8.85
N ASP A 143 5.90 0.32 -7.83
CA ASP A 143 5.78 -1.13 -7.68
C ASP A 143 4.68 -1.75 -8.58
N LEU A 144 3.72 -0.93 -9.05
CA LEU A 144 2.68 -1.38 -9.98
C LEU A 144 3.27 -1.66 -11.38
N SER A 145 2.79 -2.72 -12.01
CA SER A 145 3.05 -2.98 -13.42
C SER A 145 2.33 -1.97 -14.31
N ASP A 146 2.78 -1.81 -15.54
CA ASP A 146 2.13 -0.94 -16.51
C ASP A 146 0.72 -1.44 -16.87
N ASP A 147 0.52 -2.76 -16.91
CA ASP A 147 -0.79 -3.38 -17.17
C ASP A 147 -1.79 -3.11 -16.05
N GLU A 148 -1.37 -3.15 -14.80
CA GLU A 148 -2.21 -2.81 -13.66
C GLU A 148 -2.64 -1.34 -13.68
N VAL A 149 -1.72 -0.44 -13.99
CA VAL A 149 -2.02 0.99 -14.16
C VAL A 149 -2.96 1.21 -15.35
N ALA A 150 -2.73 0.53 -16.48
CA ALA A 150 -3.59 0.59 -17.64
C ALA A 150 -5.02 0.11 -17.33
N ALA A 151 -5.17 -0.98 -16.58
CA ALA A 151 -6.46 -1.47 -16.12
C ALA A 151 -7.20 -0.47 -15.22
N ALA A 152 -6.47 0.25 -14.36
CA ALA A 152 -7.07 1.32 -13.55
C ALA A 152 -7.55 2.50 -14.39
N VAL A 153 -6.79 2.89 -15.42
CA VAL A 153 -7.21 3.94 -16.37
C VAL A 153 -8.48 3.51 -17.12
N ASP A 154 -8.53 2.27 -17.62
CA ASP A 154 -9.72 1.74 -18.30
C ASP A 154 -10.94 1.77 -17.38
N TYR A 155 -10.79 1.37 -16.12
CA TYR A 155 -11.84 1.47 -15.12
C TYR A 155 -12.30 2.93 -14.93
N MET A 156 -11.38 3.89 -14.74
CA MET A 156 -11.72 5.29 -14.51
C MET A 156 -12.41 5.94 -15.72
N VAL A 157 -11.99 5.57 -16.92
CA VAL A 157 -12.61 6.03 -18.18
C VAL A 157 -14.02 5.47 -18.32
N ALA A 158 -14.22 4.20 -17.98
CA ALA A 158 -15.54 3.58 -18.05
C ALA A 158 -16.55 4.20 -17.06
N GLU A 159 -16.11 4.57 -15.86
CA GLU A 159 -16.95 5.24 -14.86
C GLU A 159 -17.30 6.69 -15.23
N ALA A 160 -16.58 7.29 -16.19
CA ALA A 160 -16.77 8.69 -16.62
C ALA A 160 -17.54 8.85 -17.95
N GLN A 161 -17.95 7.75 -18.57
CA GLN A 161 -18.76 7.72 -19.80
C GLN A 161 -20.24 7.55 -19.49
#